data_79ae3b3a7cb94f7be527285783098711
#
_entry.id   79ae3b3a7cb94f7be527285783098711
#
_cell.length_a   1.000
_cell.length_b   1.000
_cell.length_c   1.000
_cell.angle_alpha   90.00
_cell.angle_beta   90.00
_cell.angle_gamma   90.00
#
_symmetry.space_group_name_H-M   'P 1'
#
loop_
_entity.id
_entity.type
_entity.pdbx_description
1 polymer ?
#
loop_
_entity_poly.entity_id
_entity_poly.type
_entity_poly.pdbx_seq_one_letter_code
_entity_poly.pdbx_strand_id
1 'polypeptide(L)'
;MYSREETQRLKREFWVSFAEKYSRKWILYDTKIKDFSFKFFVDNRKAQVLIDIEHRNDEKRLQYFEKIEALKGILEEEFVKDLVFEKEFYLENGKTISRIWVEKLDVSVSNRKYWDEIFDFFNEKMHALEMFYLEYDAFIKDIE
;
A
#
# COMPACT_ATOMS: atom_id res chain seq x y z
N MET A 1 -1.16 28.76 -4.21
CA MET A 1 -0.66 27.97 -3.05
C MET A 1 -1.76 27.87 -2.00
N TYR A 2 -1.93 26.69 -1.43
CA TYR A 2 -2.95 26.48 -0.38
C TYR A 2 -2.37 26.74 0.99
N SER A 3 -3.18 27.30 1.91
CA SER A 3 -2.83 27.36 3.31
C SER A 3 -2.81 25.93 3.89
N ARG A 4 -2.26 25.80 5.10
CA ARG A 4 -2.24 24.52 5.80
C ARG A 4 -3.65 23.96 6.05
N GLU A 5 -4.58 24.86 6.43
CA GLU A 5 -5.97 24.47 6.66
C GLU A 5 -6.66 24.03 5.38
N GLU A 6 -6.44 24.74 4.28
CA GLU A 6 -6.97 24.39 2.98
C GLU A 6 -6.43 23.04 2.50
N THR A 7 -5.15 22.80 2.70
CA THR A 7 -4.50 21.53 2.35
C THR A 7 -5.11 20.37 3.12
N GLN A 8 -5.32 20.55 4.44
CA GLN A 8 -5.91 19.49 5.26
C GLN A 8 -7.37 19.22 4.88
N ARG A 9 -8.13 20.28 4.60
CA ARG A 9 -9.52 20.13 4.14
C ARG A 9 -9.58 19.40 2.82
N LEU A 10 -8.70 19.74 1.90
CA LEU A 10 -8.65 19.13 0.57
C LEU A 10 -8.32 17.63 0.68
N LYS A 11 -7.40 17.27 1.54
CA LYS A 11 -7.07 15.85 1.80
C LYS A 11 -8.27 15.09 2.39
N ARG A 12 -9.01 15.70 3.32
CA ARG A 12 -10.21 15.07 3.86
C ARG A 12 -11.25 14.84 2.77
N GLU A 13 -11.48 15.85 1.92
CA GLU A 13 -12.41 15.71 0.80
C GLU A 13 -11.98 14.61 -0.15
N PHE A 14 -10.67 14.50 -0.40
CA PHE A 14 -10.11 13.45 -1.23
C PHE A 14 -10.49 12.05 -0.70
N TRP A 15 -10.23 11.80 0.58
CA TRP A 15 -10.50 10.49 1.17
C TRP A 15 -12.00 10.19 1.26
N VAL A 16 -12.82 11.19 1.56
CA VAL A 16 -14.28 11.05 1.58
C VAL A 16 -14.78 10.70 0.17
N SER A 17 -14.30 11.40 -0.85
CA SER A 17 -14.67 11.14 -2.24
C SER A 17 -14.25 9.76 -2.70
N PHE A 18 -13.06 9.30 -2.28
CA PHE A 18 -12.60 7.94 -2.57
C PHE A 18 -13.54 6.90 -1.95
N ALA A 19 -13.88 7.07 -0.68
CA ALA A 19 -14.79 6.17 0.03
C ALA A 19 -16.20 6.15 -0.58
N GLU A 20 -16.65 7.27 -1.13
CA GLU A 20 -17.94 7.35 -1.80
C GLU A 20 -17.93 6.62 -3.16
N LYS A 21 -16.85 6.81 -3.92
CA LYS A 21 -16.72 6.17 -5.24
C LYS A 21 -16.56 4.65 -5.12
N TYR A 22 -15.77 4.21 -4.16
CA TYR A 22 -15.49 2.79 -3.92
C TYR A 22 -15.90 2.43 -2.50
N SER A 23 -17.20 2.35 -2.26
CA SER A 23 -17.75 2.10 -0.92
C SER A 23 -17.67 0.61 -0.58
N ARG A 24 -16.48 0.18 -0.23
CA ARG A 24 -16.20 -1.19 0.22
C ARG A 24 -15.22 -1.15 1.38
N LYS A 25 -15.20 -2.24 2.14
CA LYS A 25 -14.24 -2.40 3.21
C LYS A 25 -12.95 -3.01 2.64
N TRP A 26 -11.83 -2.34 2.89
CA TRP A 26 -10.50 -2.82 2.53
C TRP A 26 -9.88 -3.58 3.70
N ILE A 27 -8.96 -4.52 3.42
CA ILE A 27 -8.29 -5.30 4.46
C ILE A 27 -7.45 -4.39 5.38
N LEU A 28 -6.62 -3.53 4.80
CA LEU A 28 -5.72 -2.61 5.49
C LEU A 28 -4.94 -3.28 6.63
N TYR A 29 -5.33 -3.02 7.88
CA TYR A 29 -4.64 -3.57 9.05
C TYR A 29 -5.17 -4.94 9.48
N ASP A 30 -6.28 -5.39 8.91
CA ASP A 30 -6.93 -6.65 9.29
C ASP A 30 -6.37 -7.83 8.48
N THR A 31 -5.05 -8.00 8.51
CA THR A 31 -4.36 -9.08 7.79
C THR A 31 -4.24 -10.36 8.60
N LYS A 32 -4.52 -10.30 9.91
CA LYS A 32 -4.28 -11.37 10.89
C LYS A 32 -2.80 -11.66 11.11
N ILE A 33 -1.93 -10.77 10.63
CA ILE A 33 -0.50 -10.78 10.93
C ILE A 33 -0.18 -9.47 11.65
N LYS A 34 0.42 -9.56 12.82
CA LYS A 34 0.80 -8.37 13.60
C LYS A 34 1.81 -7.52 12.82
N ASP A 35 1.56 -6.21 12.79
CA ASP A 35 2.44 -5.22 12.16
C ASP A 35 2.69 -5.50 10.67
N PHE A 36 1.69 -6.04 10.00
CA PHE A 36 1.66 -6.31 8.56
C PHE A 36 0.37 -5.68 8.03
N SER A 37 0.50 -4.70 7.16
CA SER A 37 -0.67 -3.95 6.71
C SER A 37 -0.57 -3.53 5.25
N PHE A 38 -1.73 -3.26 4.66
CA PHE A 38 -1.85 -2.61 3.36
C PHE A 38 -2.17 -1.14 3.60
N LYS A 39 -1.61 -0.27 2.78
CA LYS A 39 -1.81 1.18 2.93
C LYS A 39 -2.00 1.86 1.59
N PHE A 40 -2.78 2.92 1.60
CA PHE A 40 -2.85 3.88 0.50
C PHE A 40 -1.98 5.08 0.87
N PHE A 41 -1.28 5.61 -0.11
CA PHE A 41 -0.49 6.83 0.07
C PHE A 41 -0.67 7.75 -1.13
N VAL A 42 -0.79 9.06 -0.87
CA VAL A 42 -0.84 10.07 -1.92
C VAL A 42 -0.21 11.37 -1.40
N ASP A 43 0.52 12.04 -2.27
CA ASP A 43 1.03 13.38 -2.00
C ASP A 43 0.87 14.24 -3.26
N ASN A 44 1.65 15.31 -3.38
CA ASN A 44 1.56 16.23 -4.52
C ASN A 44 2.30 15.75 -5.76
N ARG A 45 2.88 14.55 -5.73
CA ARG A 45 3.70 14.02 -6.83
C ARG A 45 3.30 12.64 -7.28
N LYS A 46 2.76 11.83 -6.36
CA LYS A 46 2.53 10.41 -6.62
C LYS A 46 1.45 9.82 -5.74
N ALA A 47 0.96 8.67 -6.16
CA ALA A 47 0.09 7.82 -5.38
C ALA A 47 0.72 6.43 -5.27
N GLN A 48 0.54 5.76 -4.15
CA GLN A 48 1.12 4.44 -3.92
C GLN A 48 0.12 3.52 -3.23
N VAL A 49 0.23 2.24 -3.54
CA VAL A 49 -0.43 1.18 -2.79
C VAL A 49 0.69 0.34 -2.21
N LEU A 50 0.68 0.15 -0.90
CA LEU A 50 1.81 -0.36 -0.13
C LEU A 50 1.44 -1.60 0.67
N ILE A 51 2.43 -2.50 0.82
CA ILE A 51 2.44 -3.51 1.86
C ILE A 51 3.57 -3.13 2.81
N ASP A 52 3.25 -2.87 4.07
CA ASP A 52 4.24 -2.55 5.09
C ASP A 52 4.34 -3.67 6.11
N ILE A 53 5.56 -4.16 6.30
CA ILE A 53 5.86 -5.19 7.30
C ILE A 53 6.74 -4.51 8.33
N GLU A 54 6.14 -4.21 9.50
CA GLU A 54 6.75 -3.39 10.54
C GLU A 54 7.05 -4.17 11.82
N HIS A 55 7.11 -5.48 11.73
CA HIS A 55 7.33 -6.34 12.89
C HIS A 55 8.60 -5.94 13.63
N ARG A 56 8.54 -5.84 14.96
CA ARG A 56 9.67 -5.42 15.79
C ARG A 56 10.83 -6.43 15.77
N ASN A 57 10.50 -7.70 15.64
CA ASN A 57 11.51 -8.75 15.51
C ASN A 57 11.96 -8.78 14.04
N ASP A 58 13.21 -8.39 13.79
CA ASP A 58 13.76 -8.29 12.44
C ASP A 58 13.75 -9.63 11.72
N GLU A 59 14.02 -10.72 12.42
CA GLU A 59 14.01 -12.05 11.83
C GLU A 59 12.64 -12.42 11.30
N LYS A 60 11.58 -12.17 12.09
CA LYS A 60 10.21 -12.43 11.65
C LYS A 60 9.78 -11.50 10.53
N ARG A 61 10.16 -10.23 10.62
CA ARG A 61 9.89 -9.24 9.57
C ARG A 61 10.45 -9.72 8.22
N LEU A 62 11.69 -10.18 8.24
CA LEU A 62 12.36 -10.66 7.03
C LEU A 62 11.75 -11.97 6.53
N GLN A 63 11.32 -12.86 7.43
CA GLN A 63 10.66 -14.09 7.02
C GLN A 63 9.35 -13.81 6.26
N TYR A 64 8.54 -12.88 6.73
CA TYR A 64 7.31 -12.46 6.01
C TYR A 64 7.65 -11.86 4.65
N PHE A 65 8.64 -10.99 4.61
CA PHE A 65 9.07 -10.38 3.36
C PHE A 65 9.53 -11.44 2.36
N GLU A 66 10.34 -12.36 2.79
CA GLU A 66 10.88 -13.44 1.95
C GLU A 66 9.79 -14.37 1.42
N LYS A 67 8.72 -14.58 2.18
CA LYS A 67 7.57 -15.34 1.71
C LYS A 67 6.91 -14.68 0.50
N ILE A 68 6.73 -13.37 0.56
CA ILE A 68 6.14 -12.62 -0.55
C ILE A 68 7.12 -12.59 -1.73
N GLU A 69 8.39 -12.35 -1.46
CA GLU A 69 9.43 -12.32 -2.48
C GLU A 69 9.52 -13.66 -3.23
N ALA A 70 9.35 -14.77 -2.52
CA ALA A 70 9.33 -16.10 -3.13
C ALA A 70 8.17 -16.26 -4.13
N LEU A 71 7.09 -15.47 -3.96
CA LEU A 71 5.93 -15.50 -4.85
C LEU A 71 5.96 -14.36 -5.88
N LYS A 72 7.09 -13.65 -5.99
CA LYS A 72 7.21 -12.47 -6.85
C LYS A 72 6.80 -12.72 -8.29
N GLY A 73 7.21 -13.85 -8.87
CA GLY A 73 6.87 -14.20 -10.25
C GLY A 73 5.36 -14.29 -10.46
N ILE A 74 4.68 -15.00 -9.58
CA ILE A 74 3.21 -15.14 -9.62
C ILE A 74 2.55 -13.79 -9.38
N LEU A 75 3.03 -13.06 -8.38
CA LEU A 75 2.48 -11.76 -8.03
C LEU A 75 2.54 -10.77 -9.19
N GLU A 76 3.68 -10.70 -9.87
CA GLU A 76 3.87 -9.78 -10.99
C GLU A 76 3.12 -10.21 -12.25
N GLU A 77 3.05 -11.52 -12.53
CA GLU A 77 2.38 -12.01 -13.73
C GLU A 77 0.86 -12.00 -13.62
N GLU A 78 0.32 -12.33 -12.45
CA GLU A 78 -1.11 -12.57 -12.29
C GLU A 78 -1.87 -11.46 -11.56
N PHE A 79 -1.18 -10.61 -10.79
CA PHE A 79 -1.85 -9.64 -9.93
C PHE A 79 -1.43 -8.19 -10.17
N VAL A 80 -0.18 -7.84 -9.89
CA VAL A 80 0.28 -6.44 -9.97
C VAL A 80 1.68 -6.39 -10.57
N LYS A 81 1.81 -5.64 -11.67
CA LYS A 81 3.11 -5.40 -12.32
C LYS A 81 3.82 -4.22 -11.67
N ASP A 82 5.12 -4.13 -11.90
CA ASP A 82 5.95 -2.99 -11.54
C ASP A 82 6.04 -2.74 -10.03
N LEU A 83 5.95 -3.80 -9.24
CA LEU A 83 6.15 -3.70 -7.79
C LEU A 83 7.63 -3.49 -7.45
N VAL A 84 7.87 -2.64 -6.46
CA VAL A 84 9.19 -2.42 -5.89
C VAL A 84 9.26 -3.16 -4.56
N PHE A 85 10.32 -3.93 -4.36
CA PHE A 85 10.55 -4.70 -3.12
C PHE A 85 11.74 -4.11 -2.40
N GLU A 86 11.51 -3.54 -1.21
CA GLU A 86 12.57 -3.00 -0.35
C GLU A 86 12.59 -3.75 0.98
N LYS A 87 13.59 -4.60 1.12
CA LYS A 87 13.77 -5.43 2.31
C LYS A 87 14.08 -4.58 3.54
N GLU A 88 14.90 -3.55 3.37
CA GLU A 88 15.30 -2.63 4.43
C GLU A 88 14.93 -1.20 4.01
N PHE A 89 13.74 -0.77 4.40
CA PHE A 89 13.24 0.56 4.10
C PHE A 89 13.33 1.41 5.37
N TYR A 90 14.03 2.53 5.27
CA TYR A 90 14.29 3.41 6.43
C TYR A 90 13.26 4.52 6.48
N LEU A 91 12.51 4.58 7.58
CA LEU A 91 11.54 5.65 7.82
C LEU A 91 12.24 6.85 8.45
N GLU A 92 11.64 8.04 8.31
CA GLU A 92 12.19 9.28 8.87
C GLU A 92 12.36 9.22 10.39
N ASN A 93 11.52 8.44 11.08
CA ASN A 93 11.62 8.27 12.54
C ASN A 93 12.76 7.33 12.96
N GLY A 94 13.57 6.86 12.02
CA GLY A 94 14.69 5.97 12.28
C GLY A 94 14.34 4.48 12.31
N LYS A 95 13.06 4.14 12.16
CA LYS A 95 12.63 2.75 12.15
C LYS A 95 12.90 2.11 10.79
N THR A 96 13.34 0.86 10.79
CA THR A 96 13.52 0.08 9.56
C THR A 96 12.35 -0.88 9.41
N ILE A 97 11.74 -0.89 8.24
CA ILE A 97 10.64 -1.79 7.89
C ILE A 97 10.95 -2.50 6.58
N SER A 98 10.13 -3.46 6.20
CA SER A 98 10.16 -4.01 4.85
C SER A 98 8.92 -3.48 4.13
N ARG A 99 9.11 -3.03 2.90
CA ARG A 99 8.03 -2.40 2.13
C ARG A 99 7.99 -2.93 0.71
N ILE A 100 6.77 -3.18 0.22
CA ILE A 100 6.53 -3.57 -1.17
C ILE A 100 5.45 -2.61 -1.68
N TRP A 101 5.68 -2.00 -2.85
CA TRP A 101 4.69 -1.03 -3.34
C TRP A 101 4.66 -0.93 -4.85
N VAL A 102 3.55 -0.40 -5.33
CA VAL A 102 3.37 0.05 -6.71
C VAL A 102 3.01 1.52 -6.67
N GLU A 103 3.48 2.30 -7.64
CA GLU A 103 3.22 3.73 -7.63
C GLU A 103 2.78 4.26 -8.99
N LYS A 104 2.07 5.39 -8.91
CA LYS A 104 1.65 6.17 -10.05
C LYS A 104 2.24 7.56 -9.89
N LEU A 105 3.11 7.95 -10.82
CA LEU A 105 3.78 9.24 -10.79
C LEU A 105 2.95 10.31 -11.51
N ASP A 106 3.35 11.57 -11.31
CA ASP A 106 2.78 12.72 -12.01
C ASP A 106 1.29 12.94 -11.73
N VAL A 107 0.90 12.70 -10.48
CA VAL A 107 -0.43 12.99 -9.96
C VAL A 107 -0.29 13.77 -8.66
N SER A 108 -1.36 14.44 -8.25
CA SER A 108 -1.34 15.27 -7.04
C SER A 108 -2.69 15.26 -6.33
N VAL A 109 -2.65 15.09 -5.00
CA VAL A 109 -3.84 15.20 -4.15
C VAL A 109 -4.37 16.64 -4.13
N SER A 110 -3.51 17.63 -4.40
CA SER A 110 -3.90 19.05 -4.39
C SER A 110 -4.62 19.50 -5.64
N ASN A 111 -4.67 18.67 -6.68
CA ASN A 111 -5.34 19.02 -7.93
C ASN A 111 -6.42 17.99 -8.24
N ARG A 112 -7.68 18.44 -8.14
CA ARG A 112 -8.87 17.58 -8.31
C ARG A 112 -8.93 16.86 -9.65
N LYS A 113 -8.29 17.38 -10.67
CA LYS A 113 -8.30 16.76 -12.00
C LYS A 113 -7.63 15.37 -11.99
N TYR A 114 -6.76 15.10 -11.01
CA TYR A 114 -6.08 13.80 -10.89
C TYR A 114 -6.83 12.80 -10.00
N TRP A 115 -7.86 13.24 -9.28
CA TRP A 115 -8.49 12.41 -8.26
C TRP A 115 -9.08 11.12 -8.82
N ASP A 116 -9.83 11.20 -9.92
CA ASP A 116 -10.45 10.00 -10.49
C ASP A 116 -9.41 8.96 -10.92
N GLU A 117 -8.31 9.38 -11.55
CA GLU A 117 -7.28 8.42 -11.93
C GLU A 117 -6.53 7.84 -10.73
N ILE A 118 -6.35 8.63 -9.65
CA ILE A 118 -5.77 8.12 -8.40
C ILE A 118 -6.72 7.10 -7.76
N PHE A 119 -8.02 7.41 -7.70
CA PHE A 119 -9.04 6.52 -7.13
C PHE A 119 -9.08 5.19 -7.87
N ASP A 120 -9.05 5.22 -9.18
CA ASP A 120 -9.07 4.01 -10.00
C ASP A 120 -7.80 3.19 -9.83
N PHE A 121 -6.65 3.86 -9.73
CA PHE A 121 -5.37 3.24 -9.42
C PHE A 121 -5.41 2.55 -8.04
N PHE A 122 -5.89 3.25 -7.02
CA PHE A 122 -6.01 2.70 -5.67
C PHE A 122 -6.91 1.46 -5.64
N ASN A 123 -8.08 1.57 -6.27
CA ASN A 123 -9.03 0.46 -6.30
C ASN A 123 -8.45 -0.76 -7.02
N GLU A 124 -7.90 -0.54 -8.21
CA GLU A 124 -7.34 -1.63 -9.02
C GLU A 124 -6.18 -2.33 -8.33
N LYS A 125 -5.20 -1.56 -7.86
CA LYS A 125 -3.98 -2.14 -7.28
C LYS A 125 -4.23 -2.76 -5.91
N MET A 126 -5.00 -2.09 -5.06
CA MET A 126 -5.31 -2.64 -3.74
C MET A 126 -6.16 -3.91 -3.85
N HIS A 127 -7.16 -3.91 -4.73
CA HIS A 127 -7.97 -5.11 -4.96
C HIS A 127 -7.09 -6.29 -5.40
N ALA A 128 -6.18 -6.06 -6.35
CA ALA A 128 -5.29 -7.09 -6.84
C ALA A 128 -4.36 -7.63 -5.74
N LEU A 129 -3.80 -6.74 -4.92
CA LEU A 129 -2.96 -7.15 -3.79
C LEU A 129 -3.75 -7.92 -2.73
N GLU A 130 -4.98 -7.52 -2.47
CA GLU A 130 -5.86 -8.25 -1.55
C GLU A 130 -6.18 -9.65 -2.06
N MET A 131 -6.48 -9.78 -3.35
CA MET A 131 -6.75 -11.07 -3.97
C MET A 131 -5.54 -11.99 -3.87
N PHE A 132 -4.36 -11.47 -4.14
CA PHE A 132 -3.10 -12.20 -3.96
C PHE A 132 -2.94 -12.66 -2.51
N TYR A 133 -3.12 -11.74 -1.57
CA TYR A 133 -2.96 -12.05 -0.15
C TYR A 133 -3.93 -13.13 0.31
N LEU A 134 -5.19 -13.02 -0.06
CA LEU A 134 -6.21 -14.00 0.34
C LEU A 134 -5.95 -15.38 -0.26
N GLU A 135 -5.37 -15.44 -1.46
CA GLU A 135 -5.03 -16.72 -2.07
C GLU A 135 -3.82 -17.37 -1.42
N TYR A 136 -2.82 -16.58 -1.01
CA TYR A 136 -1.54 -17.10 -0.51
C TYR A 136 -1.28 -16.82 0.97
N ASP A 137 -2.26 -16.37 1.72
CA ASP A 137 -2.06 -15.97 3.12
C ASP A 137 -1.57 -17.11 4.02
N ALA A 138 -2.03 -18.33 3.79
CA ALA A 138 -1.57 -19.48 4.54
C ALA A 138 -0.06 -19.71 4.39
N PHE A 139 0.44 -19.56 3.16
CA PHE A 139 1.88 -19.67 2.89
C PHE A 139 2.66 -18.52 3.54
N ILE A 140 2.13 -17.30 3.43
CA ILE A 140 2.79 -16.10 3.99
C ILE A 140 2.86 -16.19 5.51
N LYS A 141 1.80 -16.66 6.15
CA LYS A 141 1.72 -16.77 7.62
C LYS A 141 2.60 -17.89 8.19
N ASP A 142 3.00 -18.85 7.38
CA ASP A 142 3.77 -20.01 7.81
C ASP A 142 5.25 -19.65 7.98
N ILE A 143 5.57 -18.99 9.08
CA ILE A 143 6.95 -18.63 9.47
C ILE A 143 7.34 -19.34 10.76
N GLU A 144 8.64 -19.40 10.98
CA GLU A 144 9.20 -20.03 12.20
C GLU A 144 9.15 -19.12 13.43
#